data_9682f132777987d38756c69a906ce59a
#
_entry.id   9682f132777987d38756c69a906ce59a
#
_cell.length_a   1.000
_cell.length_b   1.000
_cell.length_c   1.000
_cell.angle_alpha   90.00
_cell.angle_beta   90.00
_cell.angle_gamma   90.00
#
_symmetry.space_group_name_H-M   'P 1'
#
loop_
_entity.id
_entity.type
_entity.pdbx_description
1 polymer ?
#
loop_
_entity_poly.entity_id
_entity_poly.type
_entity_poly.pdbx_seq_one_letter_code
_entity_poly.pdbx_strand_id
1 'polypeptide(L)'
;MKKIISILLLAGVFAAGASVSFAADTAPKSVIHVVTVAFKEGTKPEQIAAMLEGVKKLPADYAGITHVWTNAIKVQNPEGAKVKKTHVIVMEFASEKALKDYTDSPAQKKWYELYLPIRDVSTTYDITN
;
A
#
# COMPACT_ATOMS: atom_id res chain seq x y z
N MET A 1 -6.63 67.73 -51.34
CA MET A 1 -6.25 66.31 -51.51
C MET A 1 -5.89 65.75 -50.15
N LYS A 2 -6.80 65.09 -49.54
CA LYS A 2 -6.61 64.44 -48.19
C LYS A 2 -6.51 62.96 -48.41
N LYS A 3 -5.33 62.35 -48.14
CA LYS A 3 -5.10 60.93 -48.18
C LYS A 3 -5.49 60.35 -46.83
N ILE A 4 -6.51 59.46 -46.83
CA ILE A 4 -6.96 58.71 -45.65
C ILE A 4 -6.15 57.43 -45.64
N ILE A 5 -5.30 57.29 -44.62
CA ILE A 5 -4.54 56.05 -44.36
C ILE A 5 -5.40 55.20 -43.44
N SER A 6 -5.92 54.13 -44.00
CA SER A 6 -6.62 53.08 -43.18
C SER A 6 -5.59 52.19 -42.51
N ILE A 7 -5.54 52.27 -41.20
CA ILE A 7 -4.74 51.33 -40.37
C ILE A 7 -5.61 50.11 -40.10
N LEU A 8 -5.24 48.99 -40.67
CA LEU A 8 -5.84 47.70 -40.40
C LEU A 8 -5.25 47.14 -39.09
N LEU A 9 -6.03 47.15 -38.04
CA LEU A 9 -5.64 46.51 -36.76
C LEU A 9 -5.88 45.01 -36.85
N LEU A 10 -4.80 44.24 -37.00
CA LEU A 10 -4.86 42.77 -36.96
C LEU A 10 -4.84 42.33 -35.53
N ALA A 11 -6.02 41.98 -34.99
CA ALA A 11 -6.16 41.40 -33.66
C ALA A 11 -5.72 39.93 -33.70
N GLY A 12 -4.50 39.67 -33.24
CA GLY A 12 -4.01 38.29 -33.04
C GLY A 12 -4.66 37.66 -31.83
N VAL A 13 -5.53 36.70 -32.07
CA VAL A 13 -6.09 35.82 -31.02
C VAL A 13 -5.00 34.83 -30.59
N PHE A 14 -4.34 35.10 -29.47
CA PHE A 14 -3.50 34.12 -28.80
C PHE A 14 -4.43 33.08 -28.15
N ALA A 15 -4.62 31.91 -28.79
CA ALA A 15 -5.19 30.73 -28.17
C ALA A 15 -4.13 30.18 -27.20
N ALA A 16 -4.26 30.55 -25.92
CA ALA A 16 -3.51 29.90 -24.85
C ALA A 16 -3.99 28.45 -24.72
N GLY A 17 -3.32 27.53 -25.42
CA GLY A 17 -3.50 26.11 -25.26
C GLY A 17 -3.06 25.73 -23.84
N ALA A 18 -4.01 25.50 -22.95
CA ALA A 18 -3.74 24.90 -21.66
C ALA A 18 -3.23 23.46 -21.92
N SER A 19 -1.91 23.28 -21.85
CA SER A 19 -1.31 21.95 -21.84
C SER A 19 -1.70 21.28 -20.52
N VAL A 20 -2.66 20.35 -20.57
CA VAL A 20 -2.95 19.48 -19.45
C VAL A 20 -1.75 18.53 -19.32
N SER A 21 -0.82 18.87 -18.43
CA SER A 21 0.26 17.98 -18.06
C SER A 21 -0.36 16.91 -17.17
N PHE A 22 -0.60 15.73 -17.72
CA PHE A 22 -0.78 14.54 -16.87
C PHE A 22 0.56 14.31 -16.19
N ALA A 23 0.61 14.51 -14.87
CA ALA A 23 1.73 14.03 -14.09
C ALA A 23 1.86 12.54 -14.39
N ALA A 24 3.01 12.12 -14.90
CA ALA A 24 3.31 10.71 -15.05
C ALA A 24 3.14 10.10 -13.66
N ASP A 25 2.25 9.12 -13.54
CA ASP A 25 2.09 8.33 -12.32
C ASP A 25 3.41 7.58 -12.13
N THR A 26 4.31 8.19 -11.36
CA THR A 26 5.53 7.54 -10.94
C THR A 26 5.14 6.61 -9.81
N ALA A 27 4.73 5.39 -10.17
CA ALA A 27 4.50 4.35 -9.20
C ALA A 27 5.72 4.25 -8.26
N PRO A 28 5.52 4.11 -6.95
CA PRO A 28 6.63 4.05 -6.00
C PRO A 28 7.53 2.85 -6.33
N LYS A 29 8.85 3.04 -6.30
CA LYS A 29 9.83 1.94 -6.50
C LYS A 29 9.82 0.93 -5.35
N SER A 30 9.02 1.16 -4.33
CA SER A 30 8.78 0.28 -3.19
C SER A 30 7.80 -0.84 -3.54
N VAL A 31 7.81 -1.88 -2.74
CA VAL A 31 6.82 -2.96 -2.81
C VAL A 31 5.82 -2.79 -1.68
N ILE A 32 4.55 -2.78 -2.01
CA ILE A 32 3.47 -2.79 -1.02
C ILE A 32 2.99 -4.23 -0.85
N HIS A 33 3.28 -4.79 0.31
CA HIS A 33 2.94 -6.15 0.71
C HIS A 33 1.69 -6.13 1.61
N VAL A 34 0.60 -6.68 1.11
CA VAL A 34 -0.71 -6.66 1.79
C VAL A 34 -1.08 -8.07 2.22
N VAL A 35 -1.25 -8.26 3.51
CA VAL A 35 -1.70 -9.53 4.09
C VAL A 35 -3.06 -9.35 4.73
N THR A 36 -4.07 -10.07 4.25
CA THR A 36 -5.36 -10.16 4.90
C THR A 36 -5.44 -11.48 5.67
N VAL A 37 -5.93 -11.46 6.91
CA VAL A 37 -5.88 -12.62 7.81
C VAL A 37 -7.20 -12.88 8.52
N ALA A 38 -7.52 -14.18 8.66
CA ALA A 38 -8.49 -14.72 9.60
C ALA A 38 -7.73 -15.45 10.71
N PHE A 39 -8.19 -15.30 11.93
CA PHE A 39 -7.62 -16.01 13.09
C PHE A 39 -8.40 -17.26 13.41
N LYS A 40 -7.72 -18.22 14.01
CA LYS A 40 -8.34 -19.46 14.52
C LYS A 40 -9.44 -19.15 15.52
N GLU A 41 -10.46 -19.98 15.52
CA GLU A 41 -11.51 -19.92 16.54
C GLU A 41 -10.88 -20.02 17.95
N GLY A 42 -11.39 -19.24 18.89
CA GLY A 42 -10.87 -19.17 20.25
C GLY A 42 -9.60 -18.34 20.43
N THR A 43 -9.06 -17.71 19.36
CA THR A 43 -7.96 -16.77 19.50
C THR A 43 -8.38 -15.60 20.39
N LYS A 44 -7.59 -15.32 21.42
CA LYS A 44 -7.90 -14.25 22.37
C LYS A 44 -7.51 -12.87 21.81
N PRO A 45 -8.25 -11.81 22.14
CA PRO A 45 -7.92 -10.45 21.70
C PRO A 45 -6.49 -10.01 22.05
N GLU A 46 -5.97 -10.46 23.19
CA GLU A 46 -4.60 -10.14 23.64
C GLU A 46 -3.53 -10.75 22.73
N GLN A 47 -3.80 -11.94 22.18
CA GLN A 47 -2.89 -12.60 21.23
C GLN A 47 -2.86 -11.84 19.89
N ILE A 48 -4.04 -11.39 19.42
CA ILE A 48 -4.12 -10.54 18.22
C ILE A 48 -3.40 -9.23 18.45
N ALA A 49 -3.61 -8.57 19.59
CA ALA A 49 -2.95 -7.33 19.94
C ALA A 49 -1.42 -7.50 20.00
N ALA A 50 -0.92 -8.56 20.63
CA ALA A 50 0.52 -8.85 20.71
C ALA A 50 1.13 -9.07 19.32
N MET A 51 0.45 -9.79 18.43
CA MET A 51 0.88 -10.01 17.05
C MET A 51 0.92 -8.70 16.26
N LEU A 52 -0.11 -7.84 16.37
CA LEU A 52 -0.16 -6.54 15.70
C LEU A 52 0.92 -5.58 16.21
N GLU A 53 1.18 -5.56 17.51
CA GLU A 53 2.29 -4.79 18.08
C GLU A 53 3.66 -5.34 17.63
N GLY A 54 3.78 -6.66 17.49
CA GLY A 54 4.98 -7.30 16.95
C GLY A 54 5.28 -6.86 15.52
N VAL A 55 4.27 -6.84 14.65
CA VAL A 55 4.47 -6.42 13.24
C VAL A 55 4.83 -4.93 13.13
N LYS A 56 4.27 -4.08 13.96
CA LYS A 56 4.61 -2.64 13.99
C LYS A 56 6.07 -2.37 14.34
N LYS A 57 6.73 -3.30 15.03
CA LYS A 57 8.15 -3.19 15.39
C LYS A 57 9.10 -3.65 14.27
N LEU A 58 8.59 -4.34 13.26
CA LEU A 58 9.41 -4.87 12.17
C LEU A 58 10.31 -3.83 11.48
N PRO A 59 9.89 -2.57 11.24
CA PRO A 59 10.80 -1.56 10.66
C PRO A 59 12.05 -1.29 11.50
N ALA A 60 11.97 -1.47 12.81
CA ALA A 60 13.13 -1.35 13.70
C ALA A 60 14.03 -2.61 13.68
N ASP A 61 13.41 -3.78 13.48
CA ASP A 61 14.12 -5.07 13.46
C ASP A 61 14.68 -5.41 12.07
N TYR A 62 14.13 -4.79 10.99
CA TYR A 62 14.53 -5.02 9.60
C TYR A 62 14.43 -3.74 8.76
N ALA A 63 15.56 -3.17 8.41
CA ALA A 63 15.68 -1.88 7.72
C ALA A 63 15.06 -1.86 6.29
N GLY A 64 14.80 -3.03 5.70
CA GLY A 64 14.14 -3.14 4.40
C GLY A 64 12.65 -2.85 4.43
N ILE A 65 12.00 -2.83 5.61
CA ILE A 65 10.63 -2.42 5.81
C ILE A 65 10.62 -0.94 6.19
N THR A 66 10.00 -0.09 5.37
CA THR A 66 9.95 1.36 5.57
C THR A 66 8.73 1.79 6.37
N HIS A 67 7.60 1.13 6.15
CA HIS A 67 6.34 1.43 6.83
C HIS A 67 5.53 0.16 7.12
N VAL A 68 4.73 0.22 8.19
CA VAL A 68 3.75 -0.81 8.53
C VAL A 68 2.44 -0.15 8.93
N TRP A 69 1.34 -0.65 8.37
CA TRP A 69 -0.03 -0.28 8.76
C TRP A 69 -0.80 -1.54 9.11
N THR A 70 -1.62 -1.47 10.14
CA THR A 70 -2.49 -2.57 10.55
C THR A 70 -3.85 -2.03 10.94
N ASN A 71 -4.91 -2.77 10.59
CA ASN A 71 -6.25 -2.43 11.03
C ASN A 71 -7.17 -3.65 11.00
N ALA A 72 -8.24 -3.58 11.78
CA ALA A 72 -9.40 -4.41 11.55
C ALA A 72 -10.08 -3.98 10.24
N ILE A 73 -10.52 -4.93 9.44
CA ILE A 73 -11.17 -4.64 8.16
C ILE A 73 -12.64 -5.07 8.19
N LYS A 74 -13.47 -4.26 7.56
CA LYS A 74 -14.84 -4.65 7.24
C LYS A 74 -14.80 -5.42 5.91
N VAL A 75 -14.87 -6.73 6.00
CA VAL A 75 -14.83 -7.60 4.83
C VAL A 75 -16.18 -7.56 4.13
N GLN A 76 -16.18 -7.24 2.85
CA GLN A 76 -17.34 -7.38 1.98
C GLN A 76 -17.25 -8.72 1.25
N ASN A 77 -17.56 -9.80 1.97
CA ASN A 77 -17.61 -11.13 1.38
C ASN A 77 -18.99 -11.39 0.78
N PRO A 78 -19.06 -12.22 -0.29
CA PRO A 78 -20.33 -12.75 -0.74
C PRO A 78 -21.07 -13.47 0.41
N GLU A 79 -22.37 -13.43 0.37
CA GLU A 79 -23.20 -14.20 1.33
C GLU A 79 -22.81 -15.67 1.26
N GLY A 80 -22.62 -16.29 2.44
CA GLY A 80 -22.20 -17.69 2.53
C GLY A 80 -20.70 -17.95 2.53
N ALA A 81 -19.84 -16.94 2.47
CA ALA A 81 -18.40 -17.13 2.59
C ALA A 81 -18.04 -17.77 3.95
N LYS A 82 -17.36 -18.92 3.90
CA LYS A 82 -17.01 -19.72 5.09
C LYS A 82 -15.93 -19.04 5.96
N VAL A 83 -15.03 -18.29 5.35
CA VAL A 83 -13.90 -17.67 6.05
C VAL A 83 -14.01 -16.15 5.91
N LYS A 84 -14.01 -15.47 7.06
CA LYS A 84 -14.03 -14.01 7.14
C LYS A 84 -12.66 -13.52 7.62
N LYS A 85 -11.92 -12.88 6.73
CA LYS A 85 -10.69 -12.18 7.13
C LYS A 85 -11.07 -10.90 7.86
N THR A 86 -10.50 -10.69 9.02
CA THR A 86 -10.91 -9.63 9.95
C THR A 86 -9.88 -8.53 10.11
N HIS A 87 -8.64 -8.78 9.69
CA HIS A 87 -7.55 -7.83 9.83
C HIS A 87 -6.71 -7.77 8.56
N VAL A 88 -6.08 -6.62 8.36
CA VAL A 88 -5.11 -6.37 7.31
C VAL A 88 -3.80 -5.89 7.93
N ILE A 89 -2.71 -6.38 7.38
CA ILE A 89 -1.34 -5.93 7.63
C ILE A 89 -0.80 -5.46 6.28
N VAL A 90 -0.35 -4.22 6.23
CA VAL A 90 0.29 -3.64 5.05
C VAL A 90 1.72 -3.29 5.43
N MET A 91 2.67 -3.80 4.69
CA MET A 91 4.09 -3.49 4.85
C MET A 91 4.61 -2.87 3.56
N GLU A 92 5.33 -1.78 3.65
CA GLU A 92 6.07 -1.23 2.55
C GLU A 92 7.53 -1.66 2.64
N PHE A 93 8.02 -2.30 1.59
CA PHE A 93 9.42 -2.67 1.44
C PHE A 93 10.12 -1.69 0.50
N ALA A 94 11.34 -1.32 0.83
CA ALA A 94 12.14 -0.39 0.03
C ALA A 94 12.40 -0.86 -1.40
N SER A 95 12.32 -2.18 -1.66
CA SER A 95 12.51 -2.81 -2.97
C SER A 95 12.04 -4.26 -2.96
N GLU A 96 11.92 -4.87 -4.14
CA GLU A 96 11.67 -6.32 -4.29
C GLU A 96 12.77 -7.15 -3.61
N LYS A 97 14.02 -6.70 -3.70
CA LYS A 97 15.14 -7.36 -3.01
C LYS A 97 14.94 -7.34 -1.49
N ALA A 98 14.49 -6.22 -0.94
CA ALA A 98 14.21 -6.12 0.49
C ALA A 98 13.11 -7.09 0.93
N LEU A 99 12.03 -7.23 0.14
CA LEU A 99 10.99 -8.22 0.41
C LEU A 99 11.53 -9.64 0.34
N LYS A 100 12.33 -9.96 -0.68
CA LYS A 100 12.95 -11.27 -0.84
C LYS A 100 13.87 -11.61 0.33
N ASP A 101 14.72 -10.68 0.75
CA ASP A 101 15.66 -10.88 1.87
C ASP A 101 14.95 -10.93 3.23
N TYR A 102 13.75 -10.35 3.34
CA TYR A 102 12.92 -10.44 4.54
C TYR A 102 12.40 -11.87 4.75
N THR A 103 12.12 -12.59 3.67
CA THR A 103 11.67 -13.98 3.75
C THR A 103 12.73 -14.83 4.45
N ASP A 104 12.31 -15.52 5.51
CA ASP A 104 13.17 -16.31 6.40
C ASP A 104 14.21 -15.51 7.22
N SER A 105 14.12 -14.18 7.21
CA SER A 105 14.97 -13.34 8.06
C SER A 105 14.71 -13.59 9.56
N PRO A 106 15.67 -13.28 10.45
CA PRO A 106 15.46 -13.36 11.88
C PRO A 106 14.28 -12.50 12.37
N ALA A 107 14.06 -11.34 11.76
CA ALA A 107 12.95 -10.46 12.09
C ALA A 107 11.59 -11.11 11.76
N GLN A 108 11.45 -11.72 10.57
CA GLN A 108 10.25 -12.45 10.20
C GLN A 108 10.01 -13.64 11.12
N LYS A 109 11.04 -14.44 11.39
CA LYS A 109 10.92 -15.63 12.26
C LYS A 109 10.45 -15.26 13.66
N LYS A 110 11.03 -14.22 14.24
CA LYS A 110 10.62 -13.69 15.55
C LYS A 110 9.15 -13.26 15.57
N TRP A 111 8.70 -12.52 14.54
CA TRP A 111 7.31 -12.12 14.46
C TRP A 111 6.38 -13.32 14.20
N TYR A 112 6.82 -14.31 13.43
CA TYR A 112 6.06 -15.52 13.14
C TYR A 112 5.76 -16.36 14.39
N GLU A 113 6.55 -16.27 15.46
CA GLU A 113 6.27 -16.90 16.76
C GLU A 113 4.94 -16.38 17.35
N LEU A 114 4.58 -15.13 17.06
CA LEU A 114 3.30 -14.55 17.49
C LEU A 114 2.17 -14.80 16.49
N TYR A 115 2.51 -14.86 15.20
CA TYR A 115 1.53 -14.89 14.11
C TYR A 115 1.04 -16.28 13.76
N LEU A 116 1.95 -17.24 13.56
CA LEU A 116 1.60 -18.57 13.07
C LEU A 116 0.69 -19.37 14.04
N PRO A 117 0.84 -19.29 15.37
CA PRO A 117 -0.03 -20.01 16.28
C PRO A 117 -1.51 -19.62 16.17
N ILE A 118 -1.79 -18.34 15.86
CA ILE A 118 -3.15 -17.80 15.85
C ILE A 118 -3.75 -17.66 14.44
N ARG A 119 -2.91 -17.69 13.39
CA ARG A 119 -3.36 -17.58 12.01
C ARG A 119 -4.14 -18.82 11.60
N ASP A 120 -5.36 -18.64 11.10
CA ASP A 120 -6.13 -19.67 10.39
C ASP A 120 -5.81 -19.59 8.89
N VAL A 121 -6.30 -18.55 8.22
CA VAL A 121 -6.09 -18.34 6.77
C VAL A 121 -5.58 -16.92 6.52
N SER A 122 -4.59 -16.81 5.65
CA SER A 122 -4.14 -15.52 5.14
C SER A 122 -4.07 -15.53 3.62
N THR A 123 -4.24 -14.36 3.02
CA THR A 123 -3.96 -14.12 1.60
C THR A 123 -3.04 -12.92 1.51
N THR A 124 -2.01 -13.08 0.69
CA THR A 124 -0.98 -12.06 0.48
C THR A 124 -1.05 -11.56 -0.95
N TYR A 125 -0.90 -10.25 -1.10
CA TYR A 125 -0.82 -9.56 -2.37
C TYR A 125 0.38 -8.62 -2.36
N ASP A 126 1.13 -8.59 -3.45
CA ASP A 126 2.23 -7.65 -3.65
C ASP A 126 1.87 -6.70 -4.79
N ILE A 127 2.03 -5.40 -4.54
CA ILE A 127 1.95 -4.37 -5.56
C ILE A 127 3.38 -3.93 -5.83
N THR A 128 3.86 -4.30 -7.01
CA THR A 128 5.22 -3.99 -7.50
C THR A 128 5.13 -3.08 -8.72
N ASN A 129 6.23 -2.38 -9.00
CA ASN A 129 6.36 -1.54 -10.20
C ASN A 129 7.20 -2.22 -11.24
#